data_64f066457daa3d68a2cf27b5f30fe963
#
_entry.id   64f066457daa3d68a2cf27b5f30fe963
#
_cell.length_a   1.000
_cell.length_b   1.000
_cell.length_c   1.000
_cell.angle_alpha   90.00
_cell.angle_beta   90.00
_cell.angle_gamma   90.00
#
_symmetry.space_group_name_H-M   'P 1'
#
loop_
_entity.id
_entity.type
_entity.pdbx_description
1 polymer ?
#
loop_
_entity_poly.entity_id
_entity_poly.type
_entity_poly.pdbx_seq_one_letter_code
_entity_poly.pdbx_strand_id
1 'polypeptide(L)'
;MQSATFAKPLWQTYLLFLAPMVLSNFLQSMSGTVNSIYIGQMLGTQALAAVSGMFPVVFFFIALVIGLGAGAGVLIGQAWGARETHMVKAIAGATLLLGVLIGLVAAVLGTVFARQALTGLGTPADVLDDAVDYAHVMLWILPSLLVFVLFTQLLRGVSDTLSPLLALIVSTTVGLALTPALIRGWLGLPPLGIQSAAYAGLAGNLSAMAWLAWRLIRKGHPLAPDREFFAALRLDRVILGKVLRIGLPTGVQMIVLSLSELVILALVNQHGSQATAAYGAVTQIVNYVQFPALSIAITASILGAQAIGAGHLQRMGPILRTGLLINVCLTGGLIVLGYLLSHWLLGLFLTEDSTRAMAEHLLHIMLWSLLVFGFQAIIGGIMRASGTVLVPVVISIVCVVGVQLPAAYWLDGQFGLQGVWMAFPVAYLGMLILQTLYYKLVWKHQKIERLI
;
A
#
# COMPACT_ATOMS: atom_id res chain seq x y z
N MET A 1 19.23 -2.15 20.95
CA MET A 1 18.84 -2.31 19.53
C MET A 1 19.15 -1.10 18.64
N GLN A 2 19.18 0.12 19.17
CA GLN A 2 19.36 1.37 18.41
C GLN A 2 20.76 1.58 17.80
N SER A 3 21.81 1.04 18.40
CA SER A 3 23.19 1.11 17.86
C SER A 3 23.43 0.15 16.67
N ALA A 4 22.54 -0.83 16.48
CA ALA A 4 22.72 -1.86 15.47
C ALA A 4 22.36 -1.41 14.04
N THR A 5 21.44 -0.43 13.88
CA THR A 5 20.97 0.01 12.54
C THR A 5 22.08 0.70 11.74
N PHE A 6 23.03 1.37 12.43
CA PHE A 6 24.15 2.05 11.77
C PHE A 6 25.50 1.31 11.92
N ALA A 7 25.54 0.20 12.65
CA ALA A 7 26.74 -0.62 12.83
C ALA A 7 26.94 -1.62 11.68
N LYS A 8 25.88 -1.97 10.96
CA LYS A 8 25.93 -2.89 9.82
C LYS A 8 26.13 -2.13 8.49
N PRO A 9 26.71 -2.77 7.47
CA PRO A 9 26.72 -2.22 6.11
C PRO A 9 25.30 -1.86 5.65
N LEU A 10 25.15 -0.73 4.94
CA LEU A 10 23.82 -0.23 4.51
C LEU A 10 23.03 -1.25 3.73
N TRP A 11 23.65 -2.03 2.83
CA TRP A 11 22.97 -3.04 2.04
C TRP A 11 22.35 -4.15 2.90
N GLN A 12 23.03 -4.58 3.98
CA GLN A 12 22.47 -5.55 4.92
C GLN A 12 21.27 -4.97 5.69
N THR A 13 21.39 -3.71 6.10
CA THR A 13 20.29 -2.99 6.75
C THR A 13 19.08 -2.92 5.83
N TYR A 14 19.27 -2.57 4.55
CA TYR A 14 18.20 -2.58 3.55
C TYR A 14 17.55 -3.97 3.42
N LEU A 15 18.33 -5.03 3.25
CA LEU A 15 17.79 -6.38 3.08
C LEU A 15 17.00 -6.86 4.30
N LEU A 16 17.46 -6.53 5.51
CA LEU A 16 16.73 -6.85 6.75
C LEU A 16 15.37 -6.15 6.83
N PHE A 17 15.27 -4.93 6.28
CA PHE A 17 13.99 -4.22 6.16
C PHE A 17 13.12 -4.77 5.04
N LEU A 18 13.72 -5.04 3.89
CA LEU A 18 13.02 -5.42 2.67
C LEU A 18 12.37 -6.79 2.78
N ALA A 19 13.08 -7.79 3.26
CA ALA A 19 12.59 -9.17 3.25
C ALA A 19 11.23 -9.31 3.97
N PRO A 20 11.03 -8.81 5.21
CA PRO A 20 9.72 -8.88 5.85
C PRO A 20 8.66 -8.02 5.14
N MET A 21 9.03 -6.87 4.57
CA MET A 21 8.07 -5.99 3.88
C MET A 21 7.58 -6.58 2.56
N VAL A 22 8.48 -7.12 1.75
CA VAL A 22 8.13 -7.78 0.48
C VAL A 22 7.25 -9.00 0.77
N LEU A 23 7.64 -9.81 1.77
CA LEU A 23 6.85 -10.97 2.19
C LEU A 23 5.46 -10.58 2.72
N SER A 24 5.35 -9.46 3.44
CA SER A 24 4.05 -8.93 3.89
C SER A 24 3.15 -8.56 2.72
N ASN A 25 3.69 -7.85 1.71
CA ASN A 25 2.93 -7.45 0.54
C ASN A 25 2.46 -8.68 -0.27
N PHE A 26 3.34 -9.66 -0.42
CA PHE A 26 3.01 -10.94 -1.08
C PHE A 26 1.90 -11.70 -0.35
N LEU A 27 2.05 -11.86 0.97
CA LEU A 27 1.05 -12.53 1.82
C LEU A 27 -0.31 -11.82 1.78
N GLN A 28 -0.32 -10.48 1.81
CA GLN A 28 -1.54 -9.68 1.73
C GLN A 28 -2.25 -9.88 0.39
N SER A 29 -1.51 -9.87 -0.72
CA SER A 29 -2.07 -10.13 -2.05
C SER A 29 -2.65 -11.54 -2.17
N MET A 30 -1.92 -12.56 -1.69
CA MET A 30 -2.41 -13.94 -1.65
C MET A 30 -3.66 -14.10 -0.80
N SER A 31 -3.69 -13.48 0.38
CA SER A 31 -4.85 -13.53 1.28
C SER A 31 -6.11 -12.98 0.61
N GLY A 32 -5.99 -11.84 -0.08
CA GLY A 32 -7.08 -11.26 -0.86
C GLY A 32 -7.60 -12.19 -1.95
N THR A 33 -6.69 -12.82 -2.69
CA THR A 33 -7.03 -13.79 -3.73
C THR A 33 -7.76 -15.01 -3.17
N VAL A 34 -7.26 -15.60 -2.08
CA VAL A 34 -7.89 -16.79 -1.45
C VAL A 34 -9.28 -16.44 -0.91
N ASN A 35 -9.45 -15.28 -0.28
CA ASN A 35 -10.78 -14.82 0.17
C ASN A 35 -11.76 -14.66 -0.99
N SER A 36 -11.33 -14.09 -2.10
CA SER A 36 -12.15 -13.96 -3.31
C SER A 36 -12.56 -15.32 -3.88
N ILE A 37 -11.64 -16.30 -3.85
CA ILE A 37 -11.94 -17.70 -4.25
C ILE A 37 -12.99 -18.30 -3.33
N TYR A 38 -12.86 -18.17 -2.01
CA TYR A 38 -13.85 -18.68 -1.05
C TYR A 38 -15.25 -18.10 -1.30
N ILE A 39 -15.34 -16.78 -1.46
CA ILE A 39 -16.63 -16.11 -1.71
C ILE A 39 -17.20 -16.58 -3.06
N GLY A 40 -16.41 -16.56 -4.12
CA GLY A 40 -16.88 -16.94 -5.47
C GLY A 40 -17.32 -18.40 -5.58
N GLN A 41 -16.56 -19.33 -4.98
CA GLN A 41 -16.86 -20.77 -5.06
C GLN A 41 -17.95 -21.24 -4.09
N MET A 42 -18.04 -20.60 -2.90
CA MET A 42 -18.97 -21.06 -1.86
C MET A 42 -20.30 -20.28 -1.83
N LEU A 43 -20.29 -19.02 -2.27
CA LEU A 43 -21.48 -18.15 -2.26
C LEU A 43 -21.92 -17.72 -3.66
N GLY A 44 -21.09 -17.95 -4.68
CA GLY A 44 -21.41 -17.65 -6.06
C GLY A 44 -20.98 -16.25 -6.52
N THR A 45 -21.21 -15.99 -7.81
CA THR A 45 -20.74 -14.78 -8.50
C THR A 45 -21.43 -13.50 -8.04
N GLN A 46 -22.70 -13.58 -7.64
CA GLN A 46 -23.45 -12.41 -7.12
C GLN A 46 -22.86 -11.91 -5.80
N ALA A 47 -22.54 -12.83 -4.88
CA ALA A 47 -21.89 -12.49 -3.62
C ALA A 47 -20.50 -11.88 -3.85
N LEU A 48 -19.72 -12.42 -4.78
CA LEU A 48 -18.43 -11.87 -5.16
C LEU A 48 -18.55 -10.46 -5.75
N ALA A 49 -19.58 -10.22 -6.59
CA ALA A 49 -19.86 -8.91 -7.15
C ALA A 49 -20.21 -7.88 -6.06
N ALA A 50 -21.05 -8.26 -5.10
CA ALA A 50 -21.45 -7.40 -3.99
C ALA A 50 -20.25 -7.01 -3.10
N VAL A 51 -19.38 -7.96 -2.76
CA VAL A 51 -18.14 -7.71 -1.97
C VAL A 51 -17.17 -6.84 -2.76
N SER A 52 -16.98 -7.12 -4.05
CA SER A 52 -16.06 -6.36 -4.91
C SER A 52 -16.51 -4.92 -5.11
N GLY A 53 -17.81 -4.66 -5.16
CA GLY A 53 -18.38 -3.31 -5.27
C GLY A 53 -18.04 -2.40 -4.08
N MET A 54 -17.74 -2.98 -2.90
CA MET A 54 -17.33 -2.22 -1.71
C MET A 54 -15.83 -1.87 -1.70
N PHE A 55 -15.01 -2.54 -2.53
CA PHE A 55 -13.56 -2.37 -2.54
C PHE A 55 -13.11 -0.91 -2.74
N PRO A 56 -13.65 -0.11 -3.69
CA PRO A 56 -13.23 1.27 -3.87
C PRO A 56 -13.44 2.15 -2.62
N VAL A 57 -14.54 1.92 -1.90
CA VAL A 57 -14.86 2.66 -0.67
C VAL A 57 -13.86 2.33 0.44
N VAL A 58 -13.61 1.05 0.66
CA VAL A 58 -12.64 0.58 1.67
C VAL A 58 -11.22 1.04 1.30
N PHE A 59 -10.86 0.93 0.03
CA PHE A 59 -9.53 1.34 -0.46
C PHE A 59 -9.29 2.84 -0.27
N PHE A 60 -10.30 3.68 -0.46
CA PHE A 60 -10.20 5.13 -0.20
C PHE A 60 -9.71 5.40 1.24
N PHE A 61 -10.32 4.76 2.24
CA PHE A 61 -9.92 4.93 3.63
C PHE A 61 -8.56 4.30 3.94
N ILE A 62 -8.27 3.13 3.35
CA ILE A 62 -6.95 2.48 3.47
C ILE A 62 -5.86 3.39 2.89
N ALA A 63 -6.06 3.98 1.71
CA ALA A 63 -5.11 4.88 1.07
C ALA A 63 -4.83 6.11 1.92
N LEU A 64 -5.88 6.70 2.51
CA LEU A 64 -5.75 7.83 3.42
C LEU A 64 -4.92 7.45 4.65
N VAL A 65 -5.20 6.30 5.27
CA VAL A 65 -4.49 5.83 6.46
C VAL A 65 -3.05 5.40 6.15
N ILE A 66 -2.79 4.79 4.99
CA ILE A 66 -1.40 4.53 4.55
C ILE A 66 -0.65 5.84 4.38
N GLY A 67 -1.29 6.87 3.80
CA GLY A 67 -0.71 8.19 3.71
C GLY A 67 -0.36 8.76 5.09
N LEU A 68 -1.31 8.77 6.04
CA LEU A 68 -1.08 9.20 7.42
C LEU A 68 0.05 8.40 8.09
N GLY A 69 0.06 7.07 7.88
CA GLY A 69 1.11 6.19 8.38
C GLY A 69 2.48 6.50 7.79
N ALA A 70 2.55 6.89 6.51
CA ALA A 70 3.79 7.35 5.88
C ALA A 70 4.29 8.65 6.51
N GLY A 71 3.39 9.61 6.77
CA GLY A 71 3.71 10.86 7.46
C GLY A 71 4.20 10.63 8.90
N ALA A 72 3.45 9.86 9.67
CA ALA A 72 3.84 9.49 11.03
C ALA A 72 5.13 8.67 11.06
N GLY A 73 5.32 7.75 10.09
CA GLY A 73 6.54 6.94 9.96
C GLY A 73 7.80 7.78 9.76
N VAL A 74 7.72 8.89 9.01
CA VAL A 74 8.82 9.85 8.86
C VAL A 74 9.12 10.53 10.18
N LEU A 75 8.11 11.07 10.88
CA LEU A 75 8.30 11.75 12.17
C LEU A 75 8.83 10.78 13.24
N ILE A 76 8.26 9.57 13.31
CA ILE A 76 8.74 8.52 14.21
C ILE A 76 10.19 8.14 13.86
N GLY A 77 10.51 8.02 12.57
CA GLY A 77 11.88 7.74 12.12
C GLY A 77 12.87 8.80 12.59
N GLN A 78 12.51 10.09 12.48
CA GLN A 78 13.33 11.18 12.99
C GLN A 78 13.45 11.13 14.53
N ALA A 79 12.33 10.96 15.25
CA ALA A 79 12.33 10.87 16.72
C ALA A 79 13.15 9.65 17.21
N TRP A 80 13.04 8.52 16.50
CA TRP A 80 13.82 7.33 16.78
C TRP A 80 15.31 7.54 16.54
N GLY A 81 15.67 8.20 15.43
CA GLY A 81 17.04 8.59 15.14
C GLY A 81 17.63 9.55 16.18
N ALA A 82 16.84 10.49 16.67
CA ALA A 82 17.19 11.43 17.74
C ALA A 82 17.23 10.79 19.14
N ARG A 83 16.79 9.52 19.29
CA ARG A 83 16.65 8.79 20.57
C ARG A 83 15.57 9.36 21.50
N GLU A 84 14.59 10.05 20.93
CA GLU A 84 13.49 10.66 21.68
C GLU A 84 12.28 9.69 21.74
N THR A 85 12.38 8.67 22.61
CA THR A 85 11.33 7.63 22.73
C THR A 85 9.99 8.18 23.18
N HIS A 86 9.98 9.23 24.01
CA HIS A 86 8.73 9.91 24.40
C HIS A 86 8.03 10.53 23.19
N MET A 87 8.77 11.18 22.28
CA MET A 87 8.22 11.75 21.05
C MET A 87 7.71 10.64 20.11
N VAL A 88 8.39 9.50 20.04
CA VAL A 88 7.91 8.32 19.27
C VAL A 88 6.52 7.89 19.76
N LYS A 89 6.32 7.76 21.09
CA LYS A 89 5.02 7.40 21.68
C LYS A 89 3.96 8.49 21.42
N ALA A 90 4.33 9.76 21.57
CA ALA A 90 3.42 10.88 21.33
C ALA A 90 2.91 10.94 19.89
N ILE A 91 3.81 10.77 18.88
CA ILE A 91 3.44 10.74 17.47
C ILE A 91 2.56 9.52 17.19
N ALA A 92 2.93 8.36 17.70
CA ALA A 92 2.17 7.13 17.50
C ALA A 92 0.76 7.24 18.12
N GLY A 93 0.66 7.71 19.36
CA GLY A 93 -0.61 7.88 20.08
C GLY A 93 -1.55 8.86 19.38
N ALA A 94 -1.03 10.05 19.00
CA ALA A 94 -1.82 11.06 18.30
C ALA A 94 -2.32 10.54 16.94
N THR A 95 -1.45 9.85 16.20
CA THR A 95 -1.80 9.32 14.85
C THR A 95 -2.80 8.18 14.93
N LEU A 96 -2.65 7.27 15.89
CA LEU A 96 -3.62 6.17 16.10
C LEU A 96 -4.99 6.71 16.51
N LEU A 97 -5.05 7.67 17.42
CA LEU A 97 -6.30 8.28 17.81
C LEU A 97 -7.00 8.99 16.63
N LEU A 98 -6.24 9.67 15.77
CA LEU A 98 -6.76 10.22 14.52
C LEU A 98 -7.30 9.12 13.60
N GLY A 99 -6.57 8.00 13.45
CA GLY A 99 -7.02 6.85 12.66
C GLY A 99 -8.32 6.23 13.18
N VAL A 100 -8.47 6.10 14.50
CA VAL A 100 -9.73 5.66 15.14
C VAL A 100 -10.87 6.61 14.82
N LEU A 101 -10.64 7.94 14.95
CA LEU A 101 -11.66 8.95 14.67
C LEU A 101 -12.10 8.93 13.20
N ILE A 102 -11.14 8.83 12.27
CA ILE A 102 -11.44 8.70 10.84
C ILE A 102 -12.27 7.43 10.60
N GLY A 103 -11.88 6.30 11.19
CA GLY A 103 -12.61 5.05 11.06
C GLY A 103 -14.03 5.13 11.60
N LEU A 104 -14.23 5.74 12.79
CA LEU A 104 -15.54 5.92 13.38
C LEU A 104 -16.43 6.87 12.55
N VAL A 105 -15.88 7.99 12.09
CA VAL A 105 -16.61 8.91 11.19
C VAL A 105 -16.99 8.19 9.89
N ALA A 106 -16.07 7.42 9.32
CA ALA A 106 -16.35 6.63 8.12
C ALA A 106 -17.42 5.56 8.37
N ALA A 107 -17.41 4.89 9.53
CA ALA A 107 -18.43 3.92 9.91
C ALA A 107 -19.81 4.56 10.03
N VAL A 108 -19.91 5.67 10.74
CA VAL A 108 -21.21 6.36 10.95
C VAL A 108 -21.73 6.95 9.65
N LEU A 109 -20.95 7.80 8.99
CA LEU A 109 -21.41 8.45 7.74
C LEU A 109 -21.59 7.43 6.62
N GLY A 110 -20.67 6.47 6.51
CA GLY A 110 -20.75 5.42 5.51
C GLY A 110 -22.01 4.57 5.67
N THR A 111 -22.39 4.20 6.89
CA THR A 111 -23.62 3.43 7.17
C THR A 111 -24.88 4.22 6.76
N VAL A 112 -24.91 5.52 7.04
CA VAL A 112 -26.04 6.38 6.67
C VAL A 112 -26.16 6.52 5.15
N PHE A 113 -25.04 6.63 4.43
CA PHE A 113 -25.00 6.90 2.99
C PHE A 113 -24.63 5.68 2.14
N ALA A 114 -24.56 4.45 2.71
CA ALA A 114 -24.13 3.25 2.02
C ALA A 114 -24.92 2.99 0.73
N ARG A 115 -26.25 3.05 0.80
CA ARG A 115 -27.12 2.80 -0.36
C ARG A 115 -26.90 3.82 -1.47
N GLN A 116 -26.84 5.12 -1.13
CA GLN A 116 -26.61 6.19 -2.09
C GLN A 116 -25.23 6.07 -2.77
N ALA A 117 -24.21 5.74 -1.97
CA ALA A 117 -22.84 5.56 -2.47
C ALA A 117 -22.76 4.37 -3.44
N LEU A 118 -23.30 3.21 -3.07
CA LEU A 118 -23.30 2.01 -3.92
C LEU A 118 -24.12 2.20 -5.19
N THR A 119 -25.29 2.86 -5.11
CA THR A 119 -26.07 3.20 -6.28
C THR A 119 -25.31 4.16 -7.21
N GLY A 120 -24.64 5.18 -6.64
CA GLY A 120 -23.82 6.12 -7.39
C GLY A 120 -22.58 5.50 -8.04
N LEU A 121 -22.06 4.40 -7.48
CA LEU A 121 -20.99 3.59 -8.07
C LEU A 121 -21.47 2.60 -9.14
N GLY A 122 -22.79 2.58 -9.43
CA GLY A 122 -23.35 1.73 -10.47
C GLY A 122 -23.56 0.28 -10.06
N THR A 123 -23.69 -0.01 -8.74
CA THR A 123 -24.01 -1.37 -8.27
C THR A 123 -25.33 -1.84 -8.86
N PRO A 124 -25.37 -3.04 -9.52
CA PRO A 124 -26.60 -3.56 -10.12
C PRO A 124 -27.71 -3.75 -9.07
N ALA A 125 -28.97 -3.53 -9.50
CA ALA A 125 -30.12 -3.54 -8.59
C ALA A 125 -30.39 -4.90 -7.94
N ASP A 126 -30.02 -5.98 -8.61
CA ASP A 126 -30.19 -7.37 -8.16
C ASP A 126 -29.25 -7.77 -7.03
N VAL A 127 -28.12 -7.05 -6.85
CA VAL A 127 -27.14 -7.30 -5.79
C VAL A 127 -27.04 -6.13 -4.79
N LEU A 128 -27.81 -5.05 -5.00
CA LEU A 128 -27.69 -3.83 -4.21
C LEU A 128 -28.02 -4.04 -2.73
N ASP A 129 -29.05 -4.80 -2.41
CA ASP A 129 -29.46 -5.04 -1.02
C ASP A 129 -28.38 -5.86 -0.27
N ASP A 130 -27.89 -6.93 -0.87
CA ASP A 130 -26.77 -7.73 -0.32
C ASP A 130 -25.48 -6.90 -0.15
N ALA A 131 -25.22 -6.01 -1.12
CA ALA A 131 -24.07 -5.12 -1.06
C ALA A 131 -24.21 -4.07 0.06
N VAL A 132 -25.40 -3.54 0.32
CA VAL A 132 -25.68 -2.62 1.43
C VAL A 132 -25.52 -3.31 2.76
N ASP A 133 -26.05 -4.53 2.93
CA ASP A 133 -25.92 -5.30 4.16
C ASP A 133 -24.46 -5.64 4.45
N TYR A 134 -23.68 -6.04 3.43
CA TYR A 134 -22.25 -6.25 3.56
C TYR A 134 -21.52 -4.95 3.91
N ALA A 135 -21.88 -3.84 3.25
CA ALA A 135 -21.29 -2.53 3.50
C ALA A 135 -21.48 -2.06 4.94
N HIS A 136 -22.66 -2.23 5.52
CA HIS A 136 -22.92 -1.89 6.91
C HIS A 136 -21.95 -2.63 7.86
N VAL A 137 -21.81 -3.94 7.70
CA VAL A 137 -20.89 -4.74 8.51
C VAL A 137 -19.44 -4.29 8.30
N MET A 138 -19.03 -4.14 7.04
CA MET A 138 -17.64 -3.77 6.69
C MET A 138 -17.26 -2.38 7.21
N LEU A 139 -18.19 -1.41 7.15
CA LEU A 139 -17.96 -0.06 7.67
C LEU A 139 -17.78 -0.02 9.18
N TRP A 140 -18.52 -0.83 9.94
CA TRP A 140 -18.33 -0.94 11.41
C TRP A 140 -17.05 -1.68 11.78
N ILE A 141 -16.54 -2.54 10.92
CA ILE A 141 -15.24 -3.23 11.09
C ILE A 141 -14.07 -2.33 10.67
N LEU A 142 -14.31 -1.36 9.80
CA LEU A 142 -13.30 -0.49 9.21
C LEU A 142 -12.37 0.18 10.25
N PRO A 143 -12.84 0.72 11.39
CA PRO A 143 -11.94 1.30 12.39
C PRO A 143 -10.86 0.33 12.87
N SER A 144 -11.21 -0.95 13.09
CA SER A 144 -10.25 -1.98 13.48
C SER A 144 -9.20 -2.24 12.40
N LEU A 145 -9.63 -2.32 11.14
CA LEU A 145 -8.73 -2.48 9.99
C LEU A 145 -7.77 -1.29 9.85
N LEU A 146 -8.30 -0.06 9.96
CA LEU A 146 -7.48 1.15 9.82
C LEU A 146 -6.45 1.27 10.94
N VAL A 147 -6.82 0.95 12.19
CA VAL A 147 -5.90 0.92 13.32
C VAL A 147 -4.81 -0.13 13.11
N PHE A 148 -5.15 -1.33 12.65
CA PHE A 148 -4.19 -2.38 12.36
C PHE A 148 -3.19 -1.95 11.28
N VAL A 149 -3.68 -1.44 10.13
CA VAL A 149 -2.85 -0.94 9.04
C VAL A 149 -1.94 0.18 9.53
N LEU A 150 -2.50 1.15 10.25
CA LEU A 150 -1.75 2.30 10.75
C LEU A 150 -0.65 1.88 11.72
N PHE A 151 -0.97 1.00 12.68
CA PHE A 151 -0.01 0.53 13.68
C PHE A 151 1.17 -0.22 13.04
N THR A 152 0.91 -1.02 12.00
CA THR A 152 1.98 -1.67 11.23
C THR A 152 2.91 -0.67 10.53
N GLN A 153 2.38 0.47 10.06
CA GLN A 153 3.20 1.55 9.48
C GLN A 153 4.07 2.25 10.53
N LEU A 154 3.52 2.49 11.74
CA LEU A 154 4.27 3.11 12.85
C LEU A 154 5.45 2.24 13.31
N LEU A 155 5.28 0.92 13.35
CA LEU A 155 6.35 -0.03 13.68
C LEU A 155 7.51 0.03 12.70
N ARG A 156 7.22 0.23 11.41
CA ARG A 156 8.28 0.42 10.39
C ARG A 156 9.13 1.65 10.68
N GLY A 157 8.53 2.73 11.21
CA GLY A 157 9.25 3.96 11.59
C GLY A 157 10.36 3.73 12.63
N VAL A 158 10.17 2.80 13.56
CA VAL A 158 11.18 2.39 14.57
C VAL A 158 12.05 1.21 14.10
N SER A 159 12.08 0.92 12.81
CA SER A 159 12.87 -0.18 12.22
C SER A 159 12.36 -1.59 12.54
N ASP A 160 11.15 -1.76 13.06
CA ASP A 160 10.57 -3.09 13.25
C ASP A 160 9.65 -3.44 12.07
N THR A 161 10.19 -4.19 11.12
CA THR A 161 9.43 -4.72 9.97
C THR A 161 9.01 -6.17 10.16
N LEU A 162 9.63 -6.87 11.12
CA LEU A 162 9.32 -8.27 11.40
C LEU A 162 8.01 -8.42 12.18
N SER A 163 7.76 -7.56 13.18
CA SER A 163 6.53 -7.64 13.97
C SER A 163 5.26 -7.41 13.15
N PRO A 164 5.21 -6.43 12.20
CA PRO A 164 4.13 -6.31 11.23
C PRO A 164 3.90 -7.56 10.38
N LEU A 165 4.96 -8.19 9.86
CA LEU A 165 4.86 -9.42 9.08
C LEU A 165 4.22 -10.55 9.90
N LEU A 166 4.73 -10.78 11.13
CA LEU A 166 4.21 -11.85 11.99
C LEU A 166 2.75 -11.59 12.41
N ALA A 167 2.40 -10.33 12.68
CA ALA A 167 1.01 -9.95 12.94
C ALA A 167 0.11 -10.23 11.73
N LEU A 168 0.60 -9.92 10.53
CA LEU A 168 -0.12 -10.23 9.29
C LEU A 168 -0.29 -11.74 9.07
N ILE A 169 0.72 -12.56 9.39
CA ILE A 169 0.60 -14.02 9.35
C ILE A 169 -0.51 -14.49 10.29
N VAL A 170 -0.57 -13.98 11.53
CA VAL A 170 -1.63 -14.30 12.48
C VAL A 170 -3.00 -13.89 11.91
N SER A 171 -3.13 -12.64 11.45
CA SER A 171 -4.38 -12.13 10.87
C SER A 171 -4.86 -12.98 9.70
N THR A 172 -3.97 -13.26 8.76
CA THR A 172 -4.26 -14.05 7.55
C THR A 172 -4.66 -15.48 7.90
N THR A 173 -3.91 -16.13 8.79
CA THR A 173 -4.20 -17.53 9.19
C THR A 173 -5.57 -17.63 9.86
N VAL A 174 -5.87 -16.73 10.80
CA VAL A 174 -7.18 -16.71 11.49
C VAL A 174 -8.29 -16.36 10.49
N GLY A 175 -8.10 -15.34 9.66
CA GLY A 175 -9.08 -14.91 8.66
C GLY A 175 -9.41 -16.00 7.66
N LEU A 176 -8.38 -16.62 7.05
CA LEU A 176 -8.58 -17.68 6.05
C LEU A 176 -9.16 -18.98 6.65
N ALA A 177 -8.88 -19.28 7.92
CA ALA A 177 -9.47 -20.44 8.59
C ALA A 177 -10.95 -20.18 8.95
N LEU A 178 -11.28 -18.96 9.40
CA LEU A 178 -12.65 -18.63 9.83
C LEU A 178 -13.60 -18.33 8.66
N THR A 179 -13.11 -17.81 7.53
CA THR A 179 -13.99 -17.47 6.39
C THR A 179 -14.85 -18.67 5.94
N PRO A 180 -14.29 -19.84 5.59
CA PRO A 180 -15.11 -21.00 5.19
C PRO A 180 -15.94 -21.55 6.35
N ALA A 181 -15.46 -21.49 7.60
CA ALA A 181 -16.18 -21.95 8.76
C ALA A 181 -17.45 -21.10 9.01
N LEU A 182 -17.37 -19.78 8.84
CA LEU A 182 -18.51 -18.87 8.97
C LEU A 182 -19.47 -18.94 7.79
N ILE A 183 -18.96 -19.24 6.58
CA ILE A 183 -19.82 -19.43 5.40
C ILE A 183 -20.72 -20.66 5.58
N ARG A 184 -20.13 -21.79 6.02
CA ARG A 184 -20.84 -23.09 6.15
C ARG A 184 -21.44 -23.35 7.51
N GLY A 185 -21.19 -22.50 8.50
CA GLY A 185 -21.67 -22.71 9.88
C GLY A 185 -20.98 -23.88 10.58
N TRP A 186 -19.69 -24.15 10.34
CA TRP A 186 -18.95 -25.21 11.01
C TRP A 186 -18.76 -24.95 12.50
N LEU A 187 -18.58 -25.99 13.28
CA LEU A 187 -18.32 -25.92 14.74
C LEU A 187 -19.44 -25.23 15.54
N GLY A 188 -20.67 -25.21 15.03
CA GLY A 188 -21.79 -24.55 15.67
C GLY A 188 -21.85 -23.04 15.51
N LEU A 189 -21.00 -22.49 14.60
CA LEU A 189 -21.04 -21.06 14.26
C LEU A 189 -22.28 -20.76 13.38
N PRO A 190 -22.88 -19.55 13.50
CA PRO A 190 -23.97 -19.19 12.62
C PRO A 190 -23.47 -19.02 11.18
N PRO A 191 -24.22 -19.50 10.16
CA PRO A 191 -23.89 -19.25 8.76
C PRO A 191 -24.17 -17.76 8.44
N LEU A 192 -23.10 -16.98 8.23
CA LEU A 192 -23.18 -15.53 8.02
C LEU A 192 -23.19 -15.12 6.52
N GLY A 193 -23.19 -16.09 5.60
CA GLY A 193 -23.24 -15.82 4.17
C GLY A 193 -22.14 -14.86 3.73
N ILE A 194 -22.52 -13.81 2.99
CA ILE A 194 -21.62 -12.80 2.41
C ILE A 194 -20.81 -12.02 3.48
N GLN A 195 -21.35 -11.87 4.70
CA GLN A 195 -20.70 -11.14 5.78
C GLN A 195 -19.55 -11.93 6.42
N SER A 196 -19.42 -13.23 6.13
CA SER A 196 -18.40 -14.13 6.71
C SER A 196 -16.98 -13.62 6.56
N ALA A 197 -16.62 -13.11 5.36
CA ALA A 197 -15.29 -12.58 5.10
C ALA A 197 -14.97 -11.33 5.94
N ALA A 198 -15.96 -10.47 6.17
CA ALA A 198 -15.81 -9.27 6.97
C ALA A 198 -15.59 -9.64 8.46
N TYR A 199 -16.40 -10.52 9.02
CA TYR A 199 -16.25 -10.98 10.42
C TYR A 199 -14.98 -11.81 10.63
N ALA A 200 -14.60 -12.66 9.66
CA ALA A 200 -13.33 -13.39 9.70
C ALA A 200 -12.13 -12.43 9.66
N GLY A 201 -12.20 -11.40 8.83
CA GLY A 201 -11.19 -10.33 8.80
C GLY A 201 -11.09 -9.57 10.11
N LEU A 202 -12.22 -9.24 10.75
CA LEU A 202 -12.25 -8.61 12.08
C LEU A 202 -11.57 -9.50 13.13
N ALA A 203 -11.95 -10.78 13.18
CA ALA A 203 -11.35 -11.73 14.11
C ALA A 203 -9.85 -11.88 13.88
N GLY A 204 -9.42 -11.93 12.61
CA GLY A 204 -8.02 -11.95 12.23
C GLY A 204 -7.26 -10.71 12.70
N ASN A 205 -7.80 -9.51 12.45
CA ASN A 205 -7.18 -8.25 12.88
C ASN A 205 -7.10 -8.13 14.40
N LEU A 206 -8.16 -8.47 15.13
CA LEU A 206 -8.18 -8.44 16.60
C LEU A 206 -7.17 -9.43 17.19
N SER A 207 -7.12 -10.65 16.65
CA SER A 207 -6.14 -11.67 17.05
C SER A 207 -4.70 -11.21 16.81
N ALA A 208 -4.45 -10.60 15.66
CA ALA A 208 -3.15 -10.04 15.31
C ALA A 208 -2.76 -8.88 16.22
N MET A 209 -3.68 -7.98 16.54
CA MET A 209 -3.44 -6.86 17.46
C MET A 209 -3.17 -7.35 18.89
N ALA A 210 -3.93 -8.32 19.39
CA ALA A 210 -3.70 -8.91 20.70
C ALA A 210 -2.34 -9.61 20.78
N TRP A 211 -2.00 -10.41 19.75
CA TRP A 211 -0.70 -11.07 19.65
C TRP A 211 0.45 -10.05 19.56
N LEU A 212 0.25 -8.99 18.77
CA LEU A 212 1.25 -7.94 18.60
C LEU A 212 1.47 -7.17 19.91
N ALA A 213 0.42 -6.81 20.63
CA ALA A 213 0.51 -6.18 21.93
C ALA A 213 1.29 -7.05 22.93
N TRP A 214 0.96 -8.34 23.03
CA TRP A 214 1.69 -9.30 23.85
C TRP A 214 3.18 -9.38 23.49
N ARG A 215 3.49 -9.47 22.19
CA ARG A 215 4.87 -9.53 21.70
C ARG A 215 5.66 -8.26 22.04
N LEU A 216 5.08 -7.08 21.82
CA LEU A 216 5.73 -5.80 22.07
C LEU A 216 5.97 -5.57 23.56
N ILE A 217 5.02 -5.93 24.42
CA ILE A 217 5.19 -5.88 25.90
C ILE A 217 6.33 -6.78 26.32
N ARG A 218 6.34 -8.04 25.86
CA ARG A 218 7.43 -9.00 26.24
C ARG A 218 8.82 -8.55 25.80
N LYS A 219 8.91 -7.81 24.69
CA LYS A 219 10.19 -7.29 24.18
C LYS A 219 10.60 -5.95 24.76
N GLY A 220 9.79 -5.30 25.59
CA GLY A 220 10.02 -3.93 26.04
C GLY A 220 10.15 -2.97 24.86
N HIS A 221 9.29 -3.13 23.84
CA HIS A 221 9.36 -2.35 22.61
C HIS A 221 8.90 -0.90 22.85
N PRO A 222 9.49 0.12 22.16
CA PRO A 222 9.12 1.54 22.34
C PRO A 222 7.63 1.85 22.09
N LEU A 223 6.99 1.07 21.24
CA LEU A 223 5.54 1.17 20.91
C LEU A 223 4.70 0.11 21.65
N ALA A 224 5.23 -0.47 22.74
CA ALA A 224 4.43 -1.37 23.57
C ALA A 224 3.25 -0.60 24.19
N PRO A 225 2.05 -1.21 24.29
CA PRO A 225 0.88 -0.62 24.92
C PRO A 225 1.04 -0.61 26.46
N ASP A 226 1.91 0.27 26.95
CA ASP A 226 2.17 0.55 28.35
C ASP A 226 1.41 1.82 28.82
N ARG A 227 1.51 2.16 30.10
CA ARG A 227 0.85 3.34 30.66
C ARG A 227 1.25 4.64 29.95
N GLU A 228 2.50 4.77 29.54
CA GLU A 228 2.99 5.95 28.84
C GLU A 228 2.40 6.04 27.44
N PHE A 229 2.27 4.89 26.75
CA PHE A 229 1.62 4.84 25.45
C PHE A 229 0.15 5.24 25.51
N PHE A 230 -0.61 4.74 26.49
CA PHE A 230 -2.01 5.12 26.68
C PHE A 230 -2.14 6.60 27.11
N ALA A 231 -1.22 7.13 27.89
CA ALA A 231 -1.17 8.55 28.23
C ALA A 231 -0.84 9.45 27.02
N ALA A 232 -0.16 8.90 26.03
CA ALA A 232 0.18 9.56 24.77
C ALA A 232 -0.96 9.56 23.75
N LEU A 233 -2.08 8.85 23.99
CA LEU A 233 -3.28 8.90 23.15
C LEU A 233 -4.00 10.24 23.32
N ARG A 234 -3.42 11.30 22.76
CA ARG A 234 -3.96 12.66 22.82
C ARG A 234 -3.90 13.29 21.44
N LEU A 235 -4.90 14.10 21.09
CA LEU A 235 -4.91 14.88 19.87
C LEU A 235 -4.01 16.10 20.03
N ASP A 236 -2.71 15.93 19.81
CA ASP A 236 -1.76 17.04 19.75
C ASP A 236 -1.83 17.71 18.37
N ARG A 237 -2.30 18.96 18.34
CA ARG A 237 -2.51 19.73 17.10
C ARG A 237 -1.19 19.97 16.34
N VAL A 238 -0.07 20.12 17.04
CA VAL A 238 1.24 20.37 16.42
C VAL A 238 1.72 19.09 15.72
N ILE A 239 1.67 17.97 16.44
CA ILE A 239 2.05 16.65 15.89
C ILE A 239 1.14 16.28 14.71
N LEU A 240 -0.18 16.40 14.90
CA LEU A 240 -1.16 16.07 13.85
C LEU A 240 -1.01 16.99 12.62
N GLY A 241 -0.73 18.28 12.80
CA GLY A 241 -0.45 19.19 11.70
C GLY A 241 0.74 18.73 10.86
N LYS A 242 1.83 18.26 11.50
CA LYS A 242 3.01 17.72 10.81
C LYS A 242 2.68 16.39 10.11
N VAL A 243 1.96 15.47 10.79
CA VAL A 243 1.54 14.18 10.21
C VAL A 243 0.66 14.40 8.97
N LEU A 244 -0.33 15.30 9.07
CA LEU A 244 -1.24 15.63 7.95
C LEU A 244 -0.50 16.28 6.79
N ARG A 245 0.44 17.20 7.07
CA ARG A 245 1.22 17.87 6.03
C ARG A 245 2.02 16.91 5.15
N ILE A 246 2.48 15.80 5.72
CA ILE A 246 3.24 14.77 5.02
C ILE A 246 2.31 13.67 4.50
N GLY A 247 1.37 13.24 5.32
CA GLY A 247 0.54 12.07 5.08
C GLY A 247 -0.60 12.33 4.11
N LEU A 248 -1.29 13.47 4.23
CA LEU A 248 -2.46 13.76 3.40
C LEU A 248 -2.11 13.83 1.90
N PRO A 249 -1.04 14.55 1.47
CA PRO A 249 -0.66 14.52 0.06
C PRO A 249 -0.35 13.10 -0.45
N THR A 250 0.31 12.27 0.38
CA THR A 250 0.63 10.88 0.02
C THR A 250 -0.65 10.03 -0.13
N GLY A 251 -1.62 10.19 0.76
CA GLY A 251 -2.92 9.51 0.66
C GLY A 251 -3.69 9.94 -0.58
N VAL A 252 -3.76 11.24 -0.86
CA VAL A 252 -4.39 11.78 -2.07
C VAL A 252 -3.71 11.25 -3.33
N GLN A 253 -2.37 11.18 -3.35
CA GLN A 253 -1.64 10.58 -4.47
C GLN A 253 -2.10 9.14 -4.74
N MET A 254 -2.21 8.31 -3.70
CA MET A 254 -2.65 6.91 -3.86
C MET A 254 -4.08 6.81 -4.42
N ILE A 255 -4.98 7.69 -3.97
CA ILE A 255 -6.35 7.75 -4.48
C ILE A 255 -6.35 8.14 -5.96
N VAL A 256 -5.61 9.19 -6.34
CA VAL A 256 -5.52 9.63 -7.74
C VAL A 256 -4.93 8.55 -8.64
N LEU A 257 -3.88 7.84 -8.19
CA LEU A 257 -3.30 6.71 -8.92
C LEU A 257 -4.34 5.60 -9.14
N SER A 258 -5.07 5.22 -8.10
CA SER A 258 -6.11 4.18 -8.21
C SER A 258 -7.25 4.58 -9.13
N LEU A 259 -7.71 5.84 -9.07
CA LEU A 259 -8.72 6.36 -9.99
C LEU A 259 -8.22 6.35 -11.45
N SER A 260 -6.95 6.69 -11.67
CA SER A 260 -6.34 6.65 -13.00
C SER A 260 -6.26 5.22 -13.55
N GLU A 261 -5.99 4.23 -12.71
CA GLU A 261 -6.03 2.82 -13.11
C GLU A 261 -7.43 2.38 -13.54
N LEU A 262 -8.49 2.87 -12.87
CA LEU A 262 -9.87 2.61 -13.29
C LEU A 262 -10.20 3.24 -14.65
N VAL A 263 -9.70 4.44 -14.93
CA VAL A 263 -9.86 5.08 -16.26
C VAL A 263 -9.13 4.27 -17.34
N ILE A 264 -7.94 3.80 -17.07
CA ILE A 264 -7.18 2.93 -17.99
C ILE A 264 -7.94 1.62 -18.22
N LEU A 265 -8.45 0.99 -17.16
CA LEU A 265 -9.25 -0.23 -17.27
C LEU A 265 -10.52 -0.02 -18.12
N ALA A 266 -11.19 1.11 -17.95
CA ALA A 266 -12.36 1.46 -18.77
C ALA A 266 -11.98 1.59 -20.27
N LEU A 267 -10.80 2.13 -20.58
CA LEU A 267 -10.29 2.20 -21.94
C LEU A 267 -9.96 0.79 -22.49
N VAL A 268 -9.28 -0.04 -21.70
CA VAL A 268 -8.98 -1.44 -22.05
C VAL A 268 -10.23 -2.25 -22.33
N ASN A 269 -11.30 -2.05 -21.54
CA ASN A 269 -12.57 -2.76 -21.70
C ASN A 269 -13.23 -2.50 -23.07
N GLN A 270 -12.94 -1.38 -23.73
CA GLN A 270 -13.45 -1.09 -25.09
C GLN A 270 -12.85 -2.03 -26.15
N HIS A 271 -11.70 -2.66 -25.86
CA HIS A 271 -11.05 -3.65 -26.74
C HIS A 271 -11.58 -5.09 -26.55
N GLY A 272 -12.58 -5.29 -25.69
CA GLY A 272 -13.26 -6.56 -25.49
C GLY A 272 -12.74 -7.39 -24.31
N SER A 273 -13.41 -8.51 -24.07
CA SER A 273 -13.17 -9.36 -22.90
C SER A 273 -11.78 -9.99 -22.84
N GLN A 274 -11.19 -10.33 -23.98
CA GLN A 274 -9.82 -10.86 -24.05
C GLN A 274 -8.79 -9.81 -23.61
N ALA A 275 -8.95 -8.55 -24.03
CA ALA A 275 -8.09 -7.45 -23.58
C ALA A 275 -8.20 -7.21 -22.08
N THR A 276 -9.41 -7.26 -21.53
CA THR A 276 -9.66 -7.13 -20.09
C THR A 276 -9.01 -8.30 -19.30
N ALA A 277 -9.14 -9.52 -19.79
CA ALA A 277 -8.48 -10.68 -19.17
C ALA A 277 -6.95 -10.58 -19.22
N ALA A 278 -6.38 -10.17 -20.37
CA ALA A 278 -4.97 -9.91 -20.53
C ALA A 278 -4.49 -8.82 -19.55
N TYR A 279 -5.24 -7.71 -19.43
CA TYR A 279 -4.97 -6.63 -18.47
C TYR A 279 -4.88 -7.14 -17.05
N GLY A 280 -5.86 -7.92 -16.60
CA GLY A 280 -5.89 -8.47 -15.24
C GLY A 280 -4.69 -9.35 -14.94
N ALA A 281 -4.34 -10.27 -15.85
CA ALA A 281 -3.18 -11.17 -15.70
C ALA A 281 -1.86 -10.39 -15.66
N VAL A 282 -1.66 -9.44 -16.58
CA VAL A 282 -0.45 -8.62 -16.64
C VAL A 282 -0.32 -7.74 -15.39
N THR A 283 -1.40 -7.09 -14.95
CA THR A 283 -1.40 -6.25 -13.74
C THR A 283 -1.00 -7.04 -12.51
N GLN A 284 -1.46 -8.30 -12.39
CA GLN A 284 -1.08 -9.16 -11.27
C GLN A 284 0.43 -9.44 -11.24
N ILE A 285 1.04 -9.75 -12.39
CA ILE A 285 2.49 -9.97 -12.50
C ILE A 285 3.27 -8.68 -12.22
N VAL A 286 2.82 -7.57 -12.78
CA VAL A 286 3.41 -6.23 -12.57
C VAL A 286 3.42 -5.86 -11.09
N ASN A 287 2.34 -6.11 -10.35
CA ASN A 287 2.27 -5.84 -8.92
C ASN A 287 3.35 -6.61 -8.13
N TYR A 288 3.58 -7.88 -8.45
CA TYR A 288 4.63 -8.67 -7.78
C TYR A 288 6.04 -8.12 -8.04
N VAL A 289 6.32 -7.62 -9.24
CA VAL A 289 7.60 -6.98 -9.58
C VAL A 289 7.71 -5.59 -8.95
N GLN A 290 6.60 -4.88 -8.75
CA GLN A 290 6.55 -3.53 -8.20
C GLN A 290 6.71 -3.50 -6.67
N PHE A 291 6.24 -4.53 -5.94
CA PHE A 291 6.30 -4.58 -4.48
C PHE A 291 7.72 -4.38 -3.91
N PRO A 292 8.77 -5.03 -4.42
CA PRO A 292 10.15 -4.74 -4.00
C PRO A 292 10.53 -3.29 -4.18
N ALA A 293 10.25 -2.67 -5.34
CA ALA A 293 10.57 -1.28 -5.62
C ALA A 293 9.93 -0.31 -4.61
N LEU A 294 8.64 -0.51 -4.30
CA LEU A 294 7.93 0.25 -3.27
C LEU A 294 8.53 0.04 -1.88
N SER A 295 8.89 -1.20 -1.54
CA SER A 295 9.49 -1.53 -0.26
C SER A 295 10.87 -0.88 -0.09
N ILE A 296 11.67 -0.81 -1.17
CA ILE A 296 12.95 -0.10 -1.19
C ILE A 296 12.72 1.41 -0.96
N ALA A 297 11.73 2.01 -1.60
CA ALA A 297 11.41 3.42 -1.46
C ALA A 297 10.97 3.77 -0.02
N ILE A 298 10.14 2.92 0.59
CA ILE A 298 9.72 3.08 2.01
C ILE A 298 10.94 2.93 2.93
N THR A 299 11.80 1.95 2.69
CA THR A 299 13.04 1.74 3.48
C THR A 299 13.96 2.94 3.35
N ALA A 300 14.15 3.49 2.15
CA ALA A 300 14.93 4.71 1.92
C ALA A 300 14.37 5.90 2.72
N SER A 301 13.05 6.06 2.74
CA SER A 301 12.36 7.12 3.50
C SER A 301 12.59 6.98 5.01
N ILE A 302 12.46 5.76 5.55
CA ILE A 302 12.62 5.51 6.99
C ILE A 302 14.09 5.68 7.41
N LEU A 303 15.03 5.08 6.69
CA LEU A 303 16.48 5.20 7.00
C LEU A 303 16.94 6.65 6.83
N GLY A 304 16.44 7.35 5.81
CA GLY A 304 16.69 8.78 5.63
C GLY A 304 16.17 9.62 6.80
N ALA A 305 14.94 9.36 7.25
CA ALA A 305 14.34 10.05 8.40
C ALA A 305 15.16 9.80 9.68
N GLN A 306 15.58 8.56 9.92
CA GLN A 306 16.44 8.23 11.06
C GLN A 306 17.81 8.91 10.98
N ALA A 307 18.39 9.01 9.80
CA ALA A 307 19.65 9.71 9.58
C ALA A 307 19.52 11.21 9.86
N ILE A 308 18.42 11.84 9.44
CA ILE A 308 18.11 13.25 9.74
C ILE A 308 17.94 13.43 11.25
N GLY A 309 17.15 12.59 11.91
CA GLY A 309 16.94 12.62 13.35
C GLY A 309 18.22 12.45 14.15
N ALA A 310 19.13 11.59 13.71
CA ALA A 310 20.44 11.38 14.32
C ALA A 310 21.46 12.50 14.01
N GLY A 311 21.15 13.46 13.14
CA GLY A 311 22.06 14.51 12.69
C GLY A 311 23.11 14.07 11.67
N HIS A 312 22.92 12.90 11.06
CA HIS A 312 23.86 12.32 10.10
C HIS A 312 23.43 12.57 8.64
N LEU A 313 23.27 13.84 8.25
CA LEU A 313 22.81 14.23 6.91
C LEU A 313 23.70 13.71 5.78
N GLN A 314 25.00 13.53 6.03
CA GLN A 314 25.96 12.98 5.07
C GLN A 314 25.61 11.54 4.63
N ARG A 315 24.76 10.82 5.39
CA ARG A 315 24.30 9.46 5.05
C ARG A 315 23.19 9.44 4.00
N MET A 316 22.52 10.56 3.72
CA MET A 316 21.43 10.64 2.75
C MET A 316 21.86 10.17 1.35
N GLY A 317 23.05 10.62 0.91
CA GLY A 317 23.63 10.19 -0.39
C GLY A 317 23.88 8.68 -0.46
N PRO A 318 24.64 8.10 0.48
CA PRO A 318 24.83 6.64 0.58
C PRO A 318 23.51 5.85 0.66
N ILE A 319 22.51 6.29 1.44
CA ILE A 319 21.20 5.64 1.52
C ILE A 319 20.54 5.61 0.13
N LEU A 320 20.50 6.76 -0.58
CA LEU A 320 19.95 6.83 -1.92
C LEU A 320 20.68 5.88 -2.89
N ARG A 321 22.01 5.94 -2.92
CA ARG A 321 22.81 5.09 -3.83
C ARG A 321 22.60 3.61 -3.56
N THR A 322 22.59 3.19 -2.31
CA THR A 322 22.36 1.79 -1.93
C THR A 322 20.95 1.34 -2.34
N GLY A 323 19.92 2.19 -2.13
CA GLY A 323 18.56 1.91 -2.57
C GLY A 323 18.46 1.74 -4.08
N LEU A 324 19.09 2.63 -4.86
CA LEU A 324 19.13 2.54 -6.34
C LEU A 324 19.82 1.27 -6.81
N LEU A 325 20.97 0.89 -6.21
CA LEU A 325 21.67 -0.35 -6.54
C LEU A 325 20.84 -1.60 -6.23
N ILE A 326 20.20 -1.64 -5.05
CA ILE A 326 19.32 -2.76 -4.69
C ILE A 326 18.12 -2.83 -5.64
N ASN A 327 17.58 -1.70 -6.09
CA ASN A 327 16.51 -1.69 -7.08
C ASN A 327 16.98 -2.31 -8.41
N VAL A 328 18.18 -1.96 -8.89
CA VAL A 328 18.75 -2.57 -10.09
C VAL A 328 18.90 -4.08 -9.92
N CYS A 329 19.46 -4.53 -8.80
CA CYS A 329 19.70 -5.95 -8.58
C CYS A 329 18.39 -6.74 -8.37
N LEU A 330 17.51 -6.27 -7.49
CA LEU A 330 16.31 -7.00 -7.09
C LEU A 330 15.18 -6.84 -8.10
N THR A 331 14.76 -5.59 -8.37
CA THR A 331 13.68 -5.32 -9.34
C THR A 331 14.14 -5.65 -10.76
N GLY A 332 15.39 -5.30 -11.13
CA GLY A 332 15.97 -5.68 -12.41
C GLY A 332 16.08 -7.19 -12.59
N GLY A 333 16.48 -7.94 -11.55
CA GLY A 333 16.48 -9.39 -11.56
C GLY A 333 15.08 -9.98 -11.77
N LEU A 334 14.07 -9.45 -11.08
CA LEU A 334 12.67 -9.86 -11.27
C LEU A 334 12.13 -9.52 -12.66
N ILE A 335 12.54 -8.40 -13.24
CA ILE A 335 12.21 -8.03 -14.63
C ILE A 335 12.80 -9.06 -15.60
N VAL A 336 14.07 -9.42 -15.45
CA VAL A 336 14.71 -10.45 -16.29
C VAL A 336 13.97 -11.79 -16.14
N LEU A 337 13.66 -12.20 -14.93
CA LEU A 337 12.84 -13.42 -14.69
C LEU A 337 11.45 -13.29 -15.32
N GLY A 338 10.83 -12.11 -15.23
CA GLY A 338 9.55 -11.82 -15.87
C GLY A 338 9.58 -12.00 -17.38
N TYR A 339 10.65 -11.52 -18.06
CA TYR A 339 10.86 -11.76 -19.50
C TYR A 339 11.08 -13.24 -19.83
N LEU A 340 11.91 -13.93 -19.06
CA LEU A 340 12.24 -15.35 -19.32
C LEU A 340 11.06 -16.28 -19.04
N LEU A 341 10.25 -15.96 -18.05
CA LEU A 341 9.15 -16.82 -17.59
C LEU A 341 7.76 -16.28 -17.98
N SER A 342 7.67 -15.22 -18.82
CA SER A 342 6.43 -14.54 -19.19
C SER A 342 5.36 -15.52 -19.66
N HIS A 343 5.68 -16.41 -20.57
CA HIS A 343 4.79 -17.40 -21.14
C HIS A 343 4.22 -18.34 -20.07
N TRP A 344 5.09 -18.86 -19.19
CA TRP A 344 4.69 -19.77 -18.11
C TRP A 344 3.86 -19.04 -17.05
N LEU A 345 4.28 -17.85 -16.61
CA LEU A 345 3.56 -17.05 -15.61
C LEU A 345 2.16 -16.68 -16.08
N LEU A 346 2.03 -16.23 -17.33
CA LEU A 346 0.74 -15.88 -17.91
C LEU A 346 -0.13 -17.12 -18.13
N GLY A 347 0.47 -18.27 -18.41
CA GLY A 347 -0.24 -19.56 -18.51
C GLY A 347 -0.91 -20.01 -17.21
N LEU A 348 -0.50 -19.47 -16.05
CA LEU A 348 -1.20 -19.73 -14.78
C LEU A 348 -2.55 -19.02 -14.69
N PHE A 349 -2.73 -17.93 -15.44
CA PHE A 349 -3.93 -17.08 -15.41
C PHE A 349 -4.79 -17.23 -16.66
N LEU A 350 -4.16 -17.49 -17.81
CA LEU A 350 -4.81 -17.48 -19.12
C LEU A 350 -4.69 -18.84 -19.80
N THR A 351 -5.82 -19.41 -20.14
CA THR A 351 -5.88 -20.74 -20.78
C THR A 351 -5.90 -20.66 -22.31
N GLU A 352 -6.35 -19.54 -22.86
CA GLU A 352 -6.44 -19.31 -24.30
C GLU A 352 -5.13 -18.76 -24.85
N ASP A 353 -4.54 -19.42 -25.86
CA ASP A 353 -3.23 -19.06 -26.40
C ASP A 353 -3.19 -17.67 -27.07
N SER A 354 -4.29 -17.26 -27.71
CA SER A 354 -4.39 -15.92 -28.33
C SER A 354 -4.34 -14.79 -27.29
N THR A 355 -5.09 -14.95 -26.19
CA THR A 355 -5.12 -14.00 -25.07
C THR A 355 -3.79 -14.00 -24.32
N ARG A 356 -3.15 -15.17 -24.19
CA ARG A 356 -1.82 -15.30 -23.58
C ARG A 356 -0.75 -14.57 -24.39
N ALA A 357 -0.73 -14.75 -25.73
CA ALA A 357 0.22 -14.07 -26.61
C ALA A 357 0.03 -12.53 -26.57
N MET A 358 -1.23 -12.07 -26.55
CA MET A 358 -1.52 -10.65 -26.34
C MET A 358 -0.97 -10.14 -25.02
N ALA A 359 -1.26 -10.84 -23.92
CA ALA A 359 -0.79 -10.47 -22.58
C ALA A 359 0.73 -10.47 -22.48
N GLU A 360 1.42 -11.41 -23.11
CA GLU A 360 2.88 -11.48 -23.12
C GLU A 360 3.50 -10.26 -23.81
N HIS A 361 2.94 -9.84 -24.94
CA HIS A 361 3.40 -8.65 -25.62
C HIS A 361 3.20 -7.38 -24.78
N LEU A 362 2.03 -7.24 -24.16
CA LEU A 362 1.72 -6.11 -23.26
C LEU A 362 2.64 -6.10 -22.03
N LEU A 363 2.88 -7.28 -21.43
CA LEU A 363 3.80 -7.42 -20.29
C LEU A 363 5.21 -6.95 -20.65
N HIS A 364 5.68 -7.32 -21.83
CA HIS A 364 7.02 -6.94 -22.29
C HIS A 364 7.16 -5.42 -22.50
N ILE A 365 6.12 -4.73 -22.94
CA ILE A 365 6.12 -3.26 -23.05
C ILE A 365 6.31 -2.62 -21.67
N MET A 366 5.72 -3.19 -20.62
CA MET A 366 5.66 -2.58 -19.31
C MET A 366 6.82 -2.95 -18.37
N LEU A 367 7.33 -4.20 -18.45
CA LEU A 367 8.27 -4.74 -17.46
C LEU A 367 9.51 -3.86 -17.22
N TRP A 368 10.19 -3.40 -18.28
CA TRP A 368 11.39 -2.57 -18.14
C TRP A 368 11.12 -1.26 -17.41
N SER A 369 9.93 -0.69 -17.58
CA SER A 369 9.55 0.58 -16.99
C SER A 369 9.39 0.51 -15.46
N LEU A 370 9.21 -0.69 -14.90
CA LEU A 370 9.17 -0.90 -13.46
C LEU A 370 10.51 -0.59 -12.78
N LEU A 371 11.62 -0.74 -13.50
CA LEU A 371 12.93 -0.30 -13.00
C LEU A 371 12.96 1.23 -12.86
N VAL A 372 12.42 1.94 -13.86
CA VAL A 372 12.27 3.41 -13.87
C VAL A 372 11.35 3.87 -12.74
N PHE A 373 10.22 3.17 -12.57
CA PHE A 373 9.31 3.39 -11.44
C PHE A 373 10.02 3.26 -10.10
N GLY A 374 10.85 2.23 -9.90
CA GLY A 374 11.64 2.06 -8.68
C GLY A 374 12.59 3.24 -8.42
N PHE A 375 13.29 3.73 -9.45
CA PHE A 375 14.18 4.87 -9.31
C PHE A 375 13.46 6.14 -8.84
N GLN A 376 12.34 6.50 -9.48
CA GLN A 376 11.57 7.68 -9.08
C GLN A 376 10.99 7.53 -7.67
N ALA A 377 10.48 6.33 -7.31
CA ALA A 377 9.91 6.07 -6.00
C ALA A 377 10.95 6.21 -4.86
N ILE A 378 12.20 5.75 -5.09
CA ILE A 378 13.29 5.85 -4.12
C ILE A 378 13.74 7.31 -3.94
N ILE A 379 13.85 8.08 -5.03
CA ILE A 379 14.18 9.51 -4.99
C ILE A 379 13.07 10.26 -4.20
N GLY A 380 11.81 9.97 -4.50
CA GLY A 380 10.67 10.50 -3.75
C GLY A 380 10.68 10.09 -2.26
N GLY A 381 11.09 8.86 -1.96
CA GLY A 381 11.25 8.35 -0.60
C GLY A 381 12.29 9.13 0.22
N ILE A 382 13.45 9.41 -0.38
CA ILE A 382 14.50 10.22 0.25
C ILE A 382 14.04 11.66 0.51
N MET A 383 13.35 12.28 -0.44
CA MET A 383 12.78 13.63 -0.26
C MET A 383 11.71 13.62 0.85
N ARG A 384 10.87 12.59 0.91
CA ARG A 384 9.88 12.40 1.97
C ARG A 384 10.52 12.33 3.36
N ALA A 385 11.69 11.73 3.50
CA ALA A 385 12.42 11.64 4.77
C ALA A 385 12.68 13.01 5.42
N SER A 386 12.83 14.07 4.64
CA SER A 386 12.98 15.47 5.09
C SER A 386 11.66 16.23 5.24
N GLY A 387 10.52 15.57 5.01
CA GLY A 387 9.19 16.21 4.99
C GLY A 387 8.84 16.89 3.66
N THR A 388 9.72 16.83 2.66
CA THR A 388 9.43 17.35 1.31
C THR A 388 8.57 16.33 0.56
N VAL A 389 7.26 16.48 0.64
CA VAL A 389 6.28 15.53 0.07
C VAL A 389 5.46 16.16 -1.04
N LEU A 390 5.06 17.43 -0.89
CA LEU A 390 4.11 18.06 -1.79
C LEU A 390 4.61 18.06 -3.25
N VAL A 391 5.86 18.46 -3.49
CA VAL A 391 6.40 18.56 -4.86
C VAL A 391 6.52 17.19 -5.53
N PRO A 392 7.13 16.14 -4.94
CA PRO A 392 7.12 14.79 -5.52
C PRO A 392 5.71 14.26 -5.80
N VAL A 393 4.74 14.52 -4.92
CA VAL A 393 3.33 14.12 -5.09
C VAL A 393 2.70 14.86 -6.27
N VAL A 394 2.86 16.18 -6.35
CA VAL A 394 2.33 16.99 -7.46
C VAL A 394 2.93 16.53 -8.79
N ILE A 395 4.24 16.29 -8.84
CA ILE A 395 4.90 15.74 -10.04
C ILE A 395 4.25 14.40 -10.43
N SER A 396 4.03 13.50 -9.48
CA SER A 396 3.40 12.19 -9.76
C SER A 396 1.97 12.36 -10.27
N ILE A 397 1.16 13.21 -9.65
CA ILE A 397 -0.22 13.48 -10.08
C ILE A 397 -0.25 14.10 -11.48
N VAL A 398 0.60 15.10 -11.74
CA VAL A 398 0.70 15.76 -13.06
C VAL A 398 1.14 14.74 -14.13
N CYS A 399 2.11 13.89 -13.83
CA CYS A 399 2.53 12.85 -14.80
C CYS A 399 1.45 11.81 -15.05
N VAL A 400 0.67 11.43 -14.04
CA VAL A 400 -0.42 10.45 -14.23
C VAL A 400 -1.61 11.10 -14.94
N VAL A 401 -2.14 12.19 -14.41
CA VAL A 401 -3.36 12.81 -14.95
C VAL A 401 -3.08 13.60 -16.23
N GLY A 402 -1.94 14.32 -16.28
CA GLY A 402 -1.60 15.21 -17.39
C GLY A 402 -0.77 14.56 -18.50
N VAL A 403 -0.12 13.42 -18.24
CA VAL A 403 0.70 12.72 -19.25
C VAL A 403 0.15 11.32 -19.53
N GLN A 404 0.02 10.46 -18.51
CA GLN A 404 -0.37 9.06 -18.71
C GLN A 404 -1.76 8.92 -19.32
N LEU A 405 -2.79 9.59 -18.74
CA LEU A 405 -4.15 9.46 -19.26
C LEU A 405 -4.29 10.04 -20.67
N PRO A 406 -3.84 11.27 -20.98
CA PRO A 406 -3.90 11.76 -22.36
C PRO A 406 -3.07 10.93 -23.34
N ALA A 407 -1.88 10.45 -22.92
CA ALA A 407 -1.07 9.56 -23.73
C ALA A 407 -1.76 8.24 -24.01
N ALA A 408 -2.46 7.64 -23.01
CA ALA A 408 -3.20 6.40 -23.19
C ALA A 408 -4.29 6.55 -24.25
N TYR A 409 -5.09 7.62 -24.20
CA TYR A 409 -6.13 7.90 -25.22
C TYR A 409 -5.54 8.19 -26.60
N TRP A 410 -4.48 8.99 -26.67
CA TRP A 410 -3.86 9.35 -27.96
C TRP A 410 -3.15 8.16 -28.61
N LEU A 411 -2.38 7.39 -27.82
CA LEU A 411 -1.66 6.20 -28.32
C LEU A 411 -2.63 5.05 -28.63
N ASP A 412 -3.74 4.94 -27.92
CA ASP A 412 -4.80 3.98 -28.24
C ASP A 412 -5.33 4.21 -29.67
N GLY A 413 -5.59 5.45 -30.05
CA GLY A 413 -6.00 5.81 -31.40
C GLY A 413 -4.97 5.50 -32.48
N GLN A 414 -3.67 5.37 -32.16
CA GLN A 414 -2.60 5.10 -33.12
C GLN A 414 -2.19 3.62 -33.16
N PHE A 415 -2.11 2.98 -32.00
CA PHE A 415 -1.53 1.64 -31.83
C PHE A 415 -2.53 0.65 -31.17
N GLY A 416 -3.77 1.08 -30.95
CA GLY A 416 -4.76 0.28 -30.26
C GLY A 416 -4.35 -0.06 -28.83
N LEU A 417 -4.71 -1.25 -28.37
CA LEU A 417 -4.43 -1.71 -27.00
C LEU A 417 -2.96 -1.56 -26.57
N GLN A 418 -2.00 -1.76 -27.49
CA GLN A 418 -0.57 -1.60 -27.18
C GLN A 418 -0.23 -0.16 -26.77
N GLY A 419 -0.90 0.82 -27.41
CA GLY A 419 -0.74 2.23 -27.10
C GLY A 419 -1.14 2.57 -25.67
N VAL A 420 -2.21 1.96 -25.16
CA VAL A 420 -2.65 2.15 -23.76
C VAL A 420 -1.53 1.75 -22.79
N TRP A 421 -0.86 0.63 -23.06
CA TRP A 421 0.24 0.15 -22.21
C TRP A 421 1.51 0.98 -22.31
N MET A 422 1.78 1.57 -23.48
CA MET A 422 2.93 2.48 -23.68
C MET A 422 2.80 3.76 -22.82
N ALA A 423 1.61 4.13 -22.41
CA ALA A 423 1.41 5.30 -21.58
C ALA A 423 2.05 5.18 -20.18
N PHE A 424 2.16 3.97 -19.62
CA PHE A 424 2.83 3.74 -18.33
C PHE A 424 4.33 4.07 -18.36
N PRO A 425 5.14 3.50 -19.28
CA PRO A 425 6.55 3.89 -19.45
C PRO A 425 6.75 5.39 -19.64
N VAL A 426 5.91 6.04 -20.45
CA VAL A 426 5.99 7.49 -20.69
C VAL A 426 5.80 8.27 -19.39
N ALA A 427 4.79 7.91 -18.59
CA ALA A 427 4.56 8.58 -17.30
C ALA A 427 5.71 8.35 -16.32
N TYR A 428 6.20 7.11 -16.19
CA TYR A 428 7.30 6.79 -15.28
C TYR A 428 8.60 7.50 -15.65
N LEU A 429 8.91 7.63 -16.94
CA LEU A 429 10.04 8.42 -17.42
C LEU A 429 9.84 9.91 -17.09
N GLY A 430 8.67 10.46 -17.33
CA GLY A 430 8.33 11.83 -16.96
C GLY A 430 8.52 12.10 -15.47
N MET A 431 7.99 11.20 -14.63
CA MET A 431 8.18 11.28 -13.18
C MET A 431 9.67 11.24 -12.78
N LEU A 432 10.43 10.28 -13.34
CA LEU A 432 11.86 10.15 -13.03
C LEU A 432 12.63 11.40 -13.40
N ILE A 433 12.41 11.94 -14.62
CA ILE A 433 13.08 13.14 -15.11
C ILE A 433 12.75 14.33 -14.17
N LEU A 434 11.48 14.62 -13.95
CA LEU A 434 11.06 15.77 -13.16
C LEU A 434 11.49 15.66 -11.69
N GLN A 435 11.36 14.48 -11.08
CA GLN A 435 11.79 14.27 -9.69
C GLN A 435 13.33 14.35 -9.57
N THR A 436 14.09 13.82 -10.55
CA THR A 436 15.55 13.91 -10.53
C THR A 436 16.02 15.34 -10.72
N LEU A 437 15.38 16.11 -11.61
CA LEU A 437 15.66 17.53 -11.78
C LEU A 437 15.39 18.30 -10.50
N TYR A 438 14.22 18.12 -9.90
CA TYR A 438 13.88 18.77 -8.63
C TYR A 438 14.85 18.37 -7.51
N TYR A 439 15.18 17.08 -7.38
CA TYR A 439 16.14 16.59 -6.40
C TYR A 439 17.53 17.25 -6.55
N LYS A 440 18.06 17.32 -7.80
CA LYS A 440 19.41 17.86 -8.06
C LYS A 440 19.47 19.39 -7.98
N LEU A 441 18.48 20.10 -8.55
CA LEU A 441 18.52 21.54 -8.71
C LEU A 441 17.99 22.30 -7.48
N VAL A 442 17.05 21.70 -6.74
CA VAL A 442 16.37 22.39 -5.64
C VAL A 442 16.64 21.68 -4.31
N TRP A 443 16.17 20.42 -4.17
CA TRP A 443 16.17 19.77 -2.88
C TRP A 443 17.56 19.55 -2.26
N LYS A 444 18.54 19.19 -3.06
CA LYS A 444 19.94 18.96 -2.60
C LYS A 444 20.58 20.22 -1.98
N HIS A 445 20.11 21.41 -2.38
CA HIS A 445 20.62 22.69 -1.91
C HIS A 445 19.77 23.28 -0.76
N GLN A 446 18.65 22.67 -0.40
CA GLN A 446 17.83 23.09 0.72
C GLN A 446 18.48 22.70 2.05
N LYS A 447 18.31 23.58 3.04
CA LYS A 447 18.67 23.25 4.42
C LYS A 447 17.66 22.25 4.98
N ILE A 448 18.13 21.03 5.24
CA ILE A 448 17.31 19.98 5.85
C ILE A 448 17.31 20.17 7.35
N GLU A 449 16.15 20.45 7.92
CA GLU A 449 15.94 20.60 9.36
C GLU A 449 15.16 19.41 9.92
N ARG A 450 15.31 19.13 11.22
CA ARG A 450 14.47 18.14 11.91
C ARG A 450 13.04 18.66 11.97
N LEU A 451 12.09 17.77 11.83
CA LEU A 451 10.67 18.09 11.91
C LEU A 451 10.10 17.94 13.33
N ILE A 452 10.83 17.25 14.19
CA ILE A 452 10.48 16.97 15.59
C ILE A 452 11.01 18.04 16.53
#